data_365d12c395e2bb5715ecf2d4803bdd18
#
_entry.id   365d12c395e2bb5715ecf2d4803bdd18
#
_cell.length_a   1.000
_cell.length_b   1.000
_cell.length_c   1.000
_cell.angle_alpha   90.00
_cell.angle_beta   90.00
_cell.angle_gamma   90.00
#
_symmetry.space_group_name_H-M   'P 1'
#
loop_
_entity.id
_entity.type
_entity.pdbx_description
1 polymer ?
#
loop_
_entity_poly.entity_id
_entity_poly.type
_entity_poly.pdbx_seq_one_letter_code
_entity_poly.pdbx_strand_id
1 'polypeptide(L)'
;NKNIFNLKVTSRSSIYKFIALVLRSFEIEDTEENVHTFLEALFETFLDAAKRDDIRWLEHNRVQTDDGRIVDAFRIVFYELSIEIPQTLYLNTINKTIWQEAINGVVPVKHNIVELKEVTQSDLDADPYFSRYRKMYLNPSKELSMGLWAEEHSAQLAQKENRRLQDLFIQGKRNVLSA
;
A
#
# COMPACT_ATOMS: atom_id res chain seq x y z
N ASN A 1 14.30 -4.17 -7.50
CA ASN A 1 14.28 -3.10 -6.50
C ASN A 1 12.86 -2.58 -6.33
N LYS A 2 12.15 -3.00 -5.26
CA LYS A 2 10.73 -2.69 -5.03
C LYS A 2 10.47 -1.24 -4.54
N ASN A 3 11.51 -0.49 -4.22
CA ASN A 3 11.43 0.87 -3.68
C ASN A 3 11.81 1.96 -4.69
N ILE A 4 11.91 1.60 -5.97
CA ILE A 4 12.14 2.54 -7.07
C ILE A 4 10.83 2.74 -7.82
N PHE A 5 10.47 3.99 -8.06
CA PHE A 5 9.28 4.36 -8.82
C PHE A 5 9.57 5.51 -9.78
N ASN A 6 8.77 5.64 -10.82
CA ASN A 6 8.79 6.79 -11.73
C ASN A 6 7.37 7.36 -11.87
N LEU A 7 7.28 8.60 -12.33
CA LEU A 7 6.03 9.32 -12.53
C LEU A 7 5.64 9.42 -14.02
N LYS A 8 6.45 8.86 -14.93
CA LYS A 8 6.09 8.76 -16.35
C LYS A 8 5.13 7.58 -16.53
N VAL A 9 3.84 7.86 -16.41
CA VAL A 9 2.79 6.84 -16.35
C VAL A 9 1.81 7.00 -17.51
N THR A 10 1.20 5.91 -17.91
CA THR A 10 0.12 5.89 -18.91
C THR A 10 -1.23 5.99 -18.24
N SER A 11 -2.28 6.34 -18.99
CA SER A 11 -3.67 6.41 -18.51
C SER A 11 -4.19 5.09 -17.91
N ARG A 12 -3.50 3.96 -18.15
CA ARG A 12 -3.83 2.64 -17.57
C ARG A 12 -3.24 2.43 -16.18
N SER A 13 -2.26 3.23 -15.77
CA SER A 13 -1.58 3.05 -14.50
C SER A 13 -2.48 3.42 -13.31
N SER A 14 -2.23 2.81 -12.15
CA SER A 14 -2.94 3.14 -10.91
C SER A 14 -2.66 4.56 -10.43
N ILE A 15 -1.45 5.06 -10.65
CA ILE A 15 -1.06 6.44 -10.29
C ILE A 15 -1.87 7.44 -11.12
N TYR A 16 -1.95 7.28 -12.45
CA TYR A 16 -2.74 8.15 -13.31
C TYR A 16 -4.20 8.20 -12.85
N LYS A 17 -4.82 7.04 -12.62
CA LYS A 17 -6.20 6.94 -12.16
C LYS A 17 -6.43 7.60 -10.80
N PHE A 18 -5.48 7.46 -9.89
CA PHE A 18 -5.54 8.10 -8.59
C PHE A 18 -5.47 9.63 -8.72
N ILE A 19 -4.55 10.16 -9.53
CA ILE A 19 -4.46 11.61 -9.77
C ILE A 19 -5.72 12.14 -10.42
N ALA A 20 -6.30 11.44 -11.40
CA ALA A 20 -7.57 11.80 -12.00
C ALA A 20 -8.71 11.92 -10.96
N LEU A 21 -8.78 10.96 -10.02
CA LEU A 21 -9.74 11.02 -8.90
C LEU A 21 -9.46 12.20 -7.96
N VAL A 22 -8.20 12.47 -7.65
CA VAL A 22 -7.81 13.61 -6.82
C VAL A 22 -8.22 14.93 -7.49
N LEU A 23 -7.92 15.12 -8.78
CA LEU A 23 -8.33 16.33 -9.50
C LEU A 23 -9.86 16.54 -9.45
N ARG A 24 -10.65 15.49 -9.70
CA ARG A 24 -12.12 15.56 -9.58
C ARG A 24 -12.57 15.95 -8.18
N SER A 25 -11.91 15.47 -7.14
CA SER A 25 -12.27 15.82 -5.77
C SER A 25 -12.04 17.29 -5.42
N PHE A 26 -11.20 17.97 -6.20
CA PHE A 26 -10.98 19.41 -6.15
C PHE A 26 -11.78 20.19 -7.22
N GLU A 27 -12.77 19.55 -7.85
CA GLU A 27 -13.60 20.13 -8.92
C GLU A 27 -12.80 20.56 -10.15
N ILE A 28 -11.64 19.91 -10.38
CA ILE A 28 -10.81 20.11 -11.56
C ILE A 28 -11.13 19.00 -12.58
N GLU A 29 -11.33 19.36 -13.84
CA GLU A 29 -11.52 18.36 -14.89
C GLU A 29 -10.32 17.42 -15.00
N ASP A 30 -10.57 16.12 -15.03
CA ASP A 30 -9.55 15.07 -15.12
C ASP A 30 -9.18 14.75 -16.57
N THR A 31 -9.01 15.79 -17.39
CA THR A 31 -8.49 15.65 -18.74
C THR A 31 -7.09 15.07 -18.74
N GLU A 32 -6.69 14.42 -19.83
CA GLU A 32 -5.34 13.87 -19.98
C GLU A 32 -4.28 14.97 -19.79
N GLU A 33 -4.53 16.18 -20.30
CA GLU A 33 -3.67 17.34 -20.15
C GLU A 33 -3.51 17.75 -18.69
N ASN A 34 -4.60 17.88 -17.94
CA ASN A 34 -4.56 18.26 -16.52
C ASN A 34 -3.86 17.21 -15.66
N VAL A 35 -4.10 15.92 -15.92
CA VAL A 35 -3.42 14.84 -15.20
C VAL A 35 -1.91 14.85 -15.49
N HIS A 36 -1.52 15.04 -16.75
CA HIS A 36 -0.10 15.13 -17.10
C HIS A 36 0.57 16.36 -16.50
N THR A 37 -0.06 17.53 -16.58
CA THR A 37 0.44 18.77 -15.95
C THR A 37 0.65 18.58 -14.45
N PHE A 38 -0.28 17.92 -13.76
CA PHE A 38 -0.12 17.63 -12.34
C PHE A 38 1.05 16.67 -12.08
N LEU A 39 1.18 15.62 -12.89
CA LEU A 39 2.29 14.66 -12.77
C LEU A 39 3.65 15.29 -13.03
N GLU A 40 3.73 16.21 -13.97
CA GLU A 40 4.95 16.98 -14.23
C GLU A 40 5.31 17.87 -13.04
N ALA A 41 4.35 18.62 -12.50
CA ALA A 41 4.57 19.43 -11.31
C ALA A 41 4.98 18.59 -10.09
N LEU A 42 4.39 17.40 -9.93
CA LEU A 42 4.77 16.46 -8.87
C LEU A 42 6.21 15.93 -9.09
N PHE A 43 6.57 15.62 -10.33
CA PHE A 43 7.92 15.20 -10.69
C PHE A 43 8.97 16.25 -10.34
N GLU A 44 8.74 17.51 -10.73
CA GLU A 44 9.64 18.63 -10.41
C GLU A 44 9.74 18.84 -8.88
N THR A 45 8.63 18.73 -8.18
CA THR A 45 8.61 18.81 -6.71
C THR A 45 9.48 17.72 -6.07
N PHE A 46 9.40 16.49 -6.55
CA PHE A 46 10.23 15.39 -6.05
C PHE A 46 11.70 15.55 -6.45
N LEU A 47 11.96 16.07 -7.65
CA LEU A 47 13.32 16.35 -8.11
C LEU A 47 14.00 17.43 -7.24
N ASP A 48 13.26 18.48 -6.90
CA ASP A 48 13.76 19.53 -6.03
C ASP A 48 13.91 19.05 -4.58
N ALA A 49 12.97 18.26 -4.08
CA ALA A 49 13.08 17.61 -2.77
C ALA A 49 14.32 16.72 -2.68
N ALA A 50 14.59 15.91 -3.70
CA ALA A 50 15.73 15.00 -3.72
C ALA A 50 17.11 15.71 -3.82
N LYS A 51 17.13 17.02 -4.14
CA LYS A 51 18.36 17.84 -4.15
C LYS A 51 18.66 18.49 -2.80
N ARG A 52 17.71 18.45 -1.86
CA ARG A 52 17.82 19.13 -0.58
C ARG A 52 18.54 18.25 0.44
N ASP A 53 19.50 18.81 1.16
CA ASP A 53 20.29 18.09 2.17
C ASP A 53 19.46 17.67 3.41
N ASP A 54 18.34 18.37 3.68
CA ASP A 54 17.42 18.07 4.79
C ASP A 54 16.41 16.96 4.45
N ILE A 55 16.30 16.56 3.19
CA ILE A 55 15.41 15.50 2.72
C ILE A 55 16.26 14.26 2.36
N ARG A 56 16.42 13.35 3.31
CA ARG A 56 17.24 12.14 3.15
C ARG A 56 16.46 10.90 2.74
N TRP A 57 15.15 10.93 2.88
CA TRP A 57 14.28 9.79 2.60
C TRP A 57 13.98 9.60 1.10
N LEU A 58 14.33 10.58 0.26
CA LEU A 58 14.08 10.57 -1.18
C LEU A 58 15.38 10.77 -1.96
N GLU A 59 15.67 9.88 -2.89
CA GLU A 59 16.82 9.99 -3.80
C GLU A 59 16.35 9.97 -5.24
N HIS A 60 16.94 10.84 -6.08
CA HIS A 60 16.80 10.81 -7.52
C HIS A 60 17.81 9.85 -8.14
N ASN A 61 17.36 8.98 -9.04
CA ASN A 61 18.16 7.99 -9.73
C ASN A 61 17.83 7.96 -11.23
N ARG A 62 18.77 7.51 -12.05
CA ARG A 62 18.53 7.16 -13.44
C ARG A 62 18.58 5.64 -13.57
N VAL A 63 17.51 5.06 -14.09
CA VAL A 63 17.34 3.61 -14.19
C VAL A 63 17.14 3.23 -15.66
N GLN A 64 17.85 2.20 -16.10
CA GLN A 64 17.63 1.61 -17.40
C GLN A 64 16.43 0.66 -17.32
N THR A 65 15.47 0.87 -18.20
CA THR A 65 14.30 -0.01 -18.38
C THR A 65 14.64 -1.25 -19.20
N ASP A 66 13.80 -2.28 -19.19
CA ASP A 66 14.02 -3.53 -19.91
C ASP A 66 14.17 -3.33 -21.44
N ASP A 67 13.60 -2.26 -21.98
CA ASP A 67 13.71 -1.87 -23.39
C ASP A 67 14.95 -0.96 -23.65
N GLY A 68 15.85 -0.84 -22.68
CA GLY A 68 17.12 -0.14 -22.80
C GLY A 68 17.05 1.38 -22.65
N ARG A 69 15.87 1.98 -22.44
CA ARG A 69 15.73 3.42 -22.23
C ARG A 69 16.18 3.80 -20.82
N ILE A 70 16.80 4.97 -20.70
CA ILE A 70 17.13 5.56 -19.40
C ILE A 70 15.97 6.47 -19.00
N VAL A 71 15.42 6.23 -17.83
CA VAL A 71 14.34 7.04 -17.25
C VAL A 71 14.74 7.56 -15.88
N ASP A 72 14.29 8.76 -15.58
CA ASP A 72 14.42 9.32 -14.24
C ASP A 72 13.46 8.57 -13.30
N ALA A 73 13.95 8.23 -12.12
CA ALA A 73 13.22 7.50 -11.12
C ALA A 73 13.60 7.99 -9.72
N PHE A 74 12.73 7.73 -8.77
CA PHE A 74 12.96 8.06 -7.37
C PHE A 74 13.08 6.79 -6.53
N ARG A 75 13.93 6.83 -5.53
CA ARG A 75 14.08 5.77 -4.53
C ARG A 75 13.71 6.30 -3.15
N ILE A 76 12.86 5.55 -2.45
CA ILE A 76 12.56 5.81 -1.04
C ILE A 76 13.63 5.12 -0.19
N VAL A 77 14.25 5.88 0.70
CA VAL A 77 15.30 5.43 1.60
C VAL A 77 14.66 5.06 2.95
N PHE A 78 14.31 3.80 3.12
CA PHE A 78 13.46 3.34 4.23
C PHE A 78 14.06 3.55 5.63
N TYR A 79 15.37 3.55 5.80
CA TYR A 79 16.01 3.78 7.10
C TYR A 79 15.96 5.25 7.56
N GLU A 80 15.56 6.17 6.68
CA GLU A 80 15.32 7.58 6.99
C GLU A 80 13.84 7.88 7.29
N LEU A 81 12.97 6.86 7.25
CA LEU A 81 11.55 7.00 7.56
C LEU A 81 11.30 6.71 9.03
N SER A 82 10.36 7.44 9.62
CA SER A 82 9.78 7.15 10.92
C SER A 82 8.48 6.35 10.76
N ILE A 83 8.15 5.58 11.79
CA ILE A 83 6.85 4.89 11.87
C ILE A 83 5.99 5.69 12.85
N GLU A 84 4.85 6.16 12.38
CA GLU A 84 3.88 6.87 13.19
C GLU A 84 2.58 6.07 13.28
N ILE A 85 1.91 6.19 14.42
CA ILE A 85 0.56 5.63 14.60
C ILE A 85 -0.43 6.65 14.05
N PRO A 86 -1.21 6.34 13.02
CA PRO A 86 -2.17 7.26 12.46
C PRO A 86 -3.28 7.55 13.48
N GLN A 87 -3.70 8.82 13.58
CA GLN A 87 -4.79 9.23 14.45
C GLN A 87 -6.16 8.77 13.92
N THR A 88 -6.30 8.74 12.61
CA THR A 88 -7.52 8.32 11.92
C THR A 88 -7.18 7.29 10.85
N LEU A 89 -8.05 6.32 10.69
CA LEU A 89 -8.01 5.35 9.59
C LEU A 89 -9.28 5.47 8.77
N TYR A 90 -9.17 5.23 7.47
CA TYR A 90 -10.27 5.29 6.51
C TYR A 90 -10.52 3.91 5.91
N LEU A 91 -11.76 3.43 5.98
CA LEU A 91 -12.20 2.21 5.32
C LEU A 91 -12.89 2.56 4.00
N ASN A 92 -12.36 2.07 2.89
CA ASN A 92 -13.11 2.07 1.65
C ASN A 92 -14.20 0.97 1.72
N THR A 93 -15.47 1.39 1.73
CA THR A 93 -16.60 0.47 1.93
C THR A 93 -16.83 -0.47 0.77
N ILE A 94 -16.31 -0.14 -0.42
CA ILE A 94 -16.46 -0.93 -1.65
C ILE A 94 -15.52 -2.14 -1.66
N ASN A 95 -14.23 -1.91 -1.45
CA ASN A 95 -13.20 -2.96 -1.55
C ASN A 95 -12.64 -3.44 -0.21
N LYS A 96 -13.14 -2.87 0.90
CA LYS A 96 -12.75 -3.19 2.29
C LYS A 96 -11.27 -2.95 2.61
N THR A 97 -10.59 -2.07 1.85
CA THR A 97 -9.22 -1.68 2.16
C THR A 97 -9.20 -0.56 3.19
N ILE A 98 -8.22 -0.61 4.10
CA ILE A 98 -8.00 0.42 5.12
C ILE A 98 -6.80 1.27 4.70
N TRP A 99 -6.95 2.58 4.85
CA TRP A 99 -5.97 3.58 4.50
C TRP A 99 -5.69 4.50 5.69
N GLN A 100 -4.45 4.94 5.81
CA GLN A 100 -4.03 5.86 6.87
C GLN A 100 -4.34 7.31 6.52
N GLU A 101 -4.34 7.61 5.23
CA GLU A 101 -4.57 8.96 4.71
C GLU A 101 -5.48 8.93 3.49
N ALA A 102 -6.19 10.02 3.30
CA ALA A 102 -7.00 10.28 2.12
C ALA A 102 -6.77 11.73 1.67
N ILE A 103 -6.56 11.93 0.37
CA ILE A 103 -6.43 13.26 -0.22
C ILE A 103 -7.81 13.70 -0.65
N ASN A 104 -8.37 14.68 0.06
CA ASN A 104 -9.74 15.20 -0.18
C ASN A 104 -10.79 14.07 -0.34
N GLY A 105 -10.76 13.07 0.56
CA GLY A 105 -11.67 11.92 0.51
C GLY A 105 -11.33 10.87 -0.55
N VAL A 106 -10.18 10.95 -1.19
CA VAL A 106 -9.74 10.00 -2.22
C VAL A 106 -8.56 9.17 -1.74
N VAL A 107 -8.60 7.88 -2.03
CA VAL A 107 -7.50 6.92 -1.78
C VAL A 107 -7.14 6.18 -3.07
N PRO A 108 -5.92 5.65 -3.21
CA PRO A 108 -5.53 4.86 -4.37
C PRO A 108 -6.41 3.60 -4.49
N VAL A 109 -7.18 3.50 -5.57
CA VAL A 109 -8.05 2.36 -5.84
C VAL A 109 -7.98 1.94 -7.30
N LYS A 110 -8.35 0.70 -7.59
CA LYS A 110 -8.41 0.19 -8.97
C LYS A 110 -9.65 0.68 -9.74
N HIS A 111 -10.67 1.16 -9.03
CA HIS A 111 -11.96 1.58 -9.58
C HIS A 111 -12.15 3.09 -9.42
N ASN A 112 -12.98 3.66 -10.26
CA ASN A 112 -13.21 5.12 -10.29
C ASN A 112 -14.16 5.62 -9.17
N ILE A 113 -14.60 4.75 -8.27
CA ILE A 113 -15.51 5.09 -7.18
C ILE A 113 -14.82 4.82 -5.86
N VAL A 114 -14.84 5.83 -5.00
CA VAL A 114 -14.31 5.77 -3.65
C VAL A 114 -15.43 6.16 -2.69
N GLU A 115 -15.68 5.31 -1.71
CA GLU A 115 -16.60 5.59 -0.62
C GLU A 115 -15.88 5.29 0.69
N LEU A 116 -15.47 6.35 1.38
CA LEU A 116 -14.69 6.26 2.61
C LEU A 116 -15.56 6.52 3.83
N LYS A 117 -15.30 5.78 4.87
CA LYS A 117 -15.74 6.09 6.23
C LYS A 117 -14.57 6.01 7.20
N GLU A 118 -14.64 6.75 8.29
CA GLU A 118 -13.70 6.57 9.39
C GLU A 118 -13.83 5.16 9.97
N VAL A 119 -12.68 4.55 10.28
CA VAL A 119 -12.64 3.21 10.87
C VAL A 119 -12.95 3.32 12.36
N THR A 120 -13.96 2.59 12.78
CA THR A 120 -14.29 2.45 14.20
C THR A 120 -13.58 1.24 14.82
N GLN A 121 -13.54 1.20 16.16
CA GLN A 121 -13.04 0.02 16.86
C GLN A 121 -13.81 -1.25 16.46
N SER A 122 -15.12 -1.12 16.25
CA SER A 122 -15.97 -2.25 15.80
C SER A 122 -15.57 -2.76 14.42
N ASP A 123 -15.15 -1.87 13.50
CA ASP A 123 -14.66 -2.28 12.18
C ASP A 123 -13.36 -3.08 12.29
N LEU A 124 -12.44 -2.65 13.17
CA LEU A 124 -11.18 -3.37 13.42
C LEU A 124 -11.41 -4.74 14.09
N ASP A 125 -12.34 -4.81 15.02
CA ASP A 125 -12.68 -6.04 15.71
C ASP A 125 -13.40 -7.05 14.80
N ALA A 126 -14.14 -6.56 13.82
CA ALA A 126 -14.81 -7.38 12.81
C ALA A 126 -13.86 -7.89 11.72
N ASP A 127 -12.72 -7.24 11.49
CA ASP A 127 -11.73 -7.67 10.52
C ASP A 127 -10.84 -8.78 11.12
N PRO A 128 -10.80 -9.99 10.53
CA PRO A 128 -10.05 -11.12 11.07
C PRO A 128 -8.54 -10.86 11.20
N TYR A 129 -7.98 -10.09 10.28
CA TYR A 129 -6.55 -9.77 10.29
C TYR A 129 -6.19 -8.84 11.46
N PHE A 130 -6.87 -7.69 11.59
CA PHE A 130 -6.61 -6.73 12.66
C PHE A 130 -6.98 -7.30 14.04
N SER A 131 -8.12 -7.97 14.16
CA SER A 131 -8.57 -8.61 15.38
C SER A 131 -7.56 -9.64 15.92
N ARG A 132 -6.95 -10.45 15.04
CA ARG A 132 -5.93 -11.42 15.41
C ARG A 132 -4.67 -10.75 15.97
N TYR A 133 -4.10 -9.81 15.22
CA TYR A 133 -2.87 -9.13 15.65
C TYR A 133 -3.09 -8.34 16.94
N ARG A 134 -4.22 -7.65 17.06
CA ARG A 134 -4.56 -6.94 18.28
C ARG A 134 -4.61 -7.86 19.50
N LYS A 135 -5.27 -9.03 19.38
CA LYS A 135 -5.30 -10.04 20.45
C LYS A 135 -3.89 -10.49 20.84
N MET A 136 -3.02 -10.74 19.85
CA MET A 136 -1.63 -11.11 20.11
C MET A 136 -0.87 -10.04 20.90
N TYR A 137 -1.02 -8.76 20.55
CA TYR A 137 -0.31 -7.66 21.20
C TYR A 137 -0.89 -7.30 22.57
N LEU A 138 -2.21 -7.36 22.75
CA LEU A 138 -2.86 -7.03 24.01
C LEU A 138 -2.81 -8.16 25.03
N ASN A 139 -2.73 -9.42 24.60
CA ASN A 139 -2.71 -10.61 25.46
C ASN A 139 -1.58 -11.56 25.07
N PRO A 140 -0.30 -11.12 25.09
CA PRO A 140 0.81 -11.93 24.61
C PRO A 140 0.96 -13.25 25.39
N SER A 141 0.67 -13.26 26.67
CA SER A 141 0.78 -14.46 27.53
C SER A 141 -0.24 -15.55 27.18
N LYS A 142 -1.40 -15.19 26.61
CA LYS A 142 -2.42 -16.17 26.18
C LYS A 142 -2.22 -16.63 24.75
N GLU A 143 -1.80 -15.72 23.86
CA GLU A 143 -1.70 -15.98 22.42
C GLU A 143 -0.33 -16.56 22.03
N LEU A 144 0.75 -16.18 22.72
CA LEU A 144 2.10 -16.71 22.50
C LEU A 144 2.31 -18.10 23.17
N SER A 145 1.38 -18.56 24.02
CA SER A 145 1.42 -19.93 24.54
C SER A 145 1.00 -20.98 23.51
N MET A 146 0.50 -20.57 22.36
CA MET A 146 0.31 -21.48 21.23
C MET A 146 1.64 -21.82 20.62
N GLY A 147 2.07 -23.07 20.76
CA GLY A 147 3.31 -23.57 20.17
C GLY A 147 3.43 -23.19 18.68
N LEU A 148 4.67 -23.01 18.23
CA LEU A 148 4.96 -22.78 16.80
C LEU A 148 4.44 -24.01 16.00
N TRP A 149 3.44 -23.78 15.19
CA TRP A 149 2.92 -24.76 14.23
C TRP A 149 3.31 -24.31 12.83
N ALA A 150 4.39 -24.90 12.33
CA ALA A 150 4.89 -24.68 10.98
C ALA A 150 4.38 -25.74 10.03
N GLU A 151 3.97 -25.34 8.86
CA GLU A 151 3.61 -26.25 7.76
C GLU A 151 4.26 -25.78 6.46
N GLU A 152 4.64 -26.71 5.61
CA GLU A 152 5.18 -26.40 4.29
C GLU A 152 4.05 -26.02 3.34
N HIS A 153 4.22 -24.88 2.67
CA HIS A 153 3.36 -24.43 1.60
C HIS A 153 4.19 -24.36 0.31
N SER A 154 4.27 -25.45 -0.42
CA SER A 154 5.09 -25.53 -1.63
C SER A 154 4.24 -25.76 -2.87
N ALA A 155 4.81 -25.41 -4.03
CA ALA A 155 4.19 -25.68 -5.33
C ALA A 155 4.05 -27.20 -5.62
N GLN A 156 4.71 -28.05 -4.85
CA GLN A 156 4.63 -29.50 -4.97
C GLN A 156 3.37 -30.09 -4.30
N LEU A 157 2.74 -29.34 -3.38
CA LEU A 157 1.50 -29.76 -2.78
C LEU A 157 0.32 -29.60 -3.74
N ALA A 158 -0.65 -30.52 -3.65
CA ALA A 158 -1.87 -30.40 -4.42
C ALA A 158 -2.58 -29.07 -4.08
N GLN A 159 -3.17 -28.43 -5.08
CA GLN A 159 -3.82 -27.11 -4.94
C GLN A 159 -4.87 -27.09 -3.79
N LYS A 160 -5.60 -28.20 -3.59
CA LYS A 160 -6.56 -28.34 -2.50
C LYS A 160 -5.90 -28.29 -1.12
N GLU A 161 -4.73 -28.93 -0.99
CA GLU A 161 -3.99 -28.94 0.28
C GLU A 161 -3.36 -27.59 0.56
N ASN A 162 -2.78 -26.94 -0.44
CA ASN A 162 -2.28 -25.57 -0.30
C ASN A 162 -3.37 -24.59 0.16
N ARG A 163 -4.58 -24.68 -0.40
CA ARG A 163 -5.72 -23.86 0.08
C ARG A 163 -6.07 -24.18 1.52
N ARG A 164 -6.14 -25.45 1.90
CA ARG A 164 -6.41 -25.86 3.28
C ARG A 164 -5.40 -25.27 4.27
N LEU A 165 -4.11 -25.31 3.92
CA LEU A 165 -3.04 -24.76 4.75
C LEU A 165 -3.13 -23.24 4.87
N GLN A 166 -3.42 -22.54 3.76
CA GLN A 166 -3.67 -21.10 3.77
C GLN A 166 -4.87 -20.74 4.67
N ASP A 167 -5.97 -21.47 4.56
CA ASP A 167 -7.15 -21.24 5.40
C ASP A 167 -6.85 -21.46 6.90
N LEU A 168 -6.07 -22.48 7.23
CA LEU A 168 -5.64 -22.74 8.61
C LEU A 168 -4.72 -21.62 9.13
N PHE A 169 -3.87 -21.07 8.28
CA PHE A 169 -3.02 -19.92 8.61
C PHE A 169 -3.86 -18.66 8.83
N ILE A 170 -4.79 -18.35 7.93
CA ILE A 170 -5.72 -17.21 8.04
C ILE A 170 -6.57 -17.34 9.31
N GLN A 171 -7.04 -18.55 9.65
CA GLN A 171 -7.79 -18.82 10.89
C GLN A 171 -6.93 -18.79 12.15
N GLY A 172 -5.61 -18.57 12.04
CA GLY A 172 -4.70 -18.56 13.17
C GLY A 172 -4.40 -19.93 13.78
N LYS A 173 -4.81 -21.02 13.13
CA LYS A 173 -4.50 -22.39 13.56
C LYS A 173 -3.10 -22.85 13.17
N ARG A 174 -2.43 -22.08 12.33
CA ARG A 174 -1.02 -22.21 11.97
C ARG A 174 -0.38 -20.83 12.02
N ASN A 175 0.84 -20.71 12.44
CA ASN A 175 1.54 -19.44 12.62
C ASN A 175 2.79 -19.30 11.75
N VAL A 176 3.20 -20.37 11.09
CA VAL A 176 4.28 -20.34 10.10
C VAL A 176 3.85 -21.12 8.87
N LEU A 177 3.96 -20.47 7.70
CA LEU A 177 3.89 -21.09 6.39
C LEU A 177 5.26 -20.91 5.72
N SER A 178 5.95 -22.01 5.46
CA SER A 178 7.19 -22.02 4.68
C SER A 178 6.84 -22.26 3.22
N ALA A 179 7.40 -21.46 2.31
CA ALA A 179 7.26 -21.58 0.86
C ALA A 179 8.60 -21.90 0.21
#